data_fa1732a7bc80690d8742e5ceb9803cf8
#
_entry.id   fa1732a7bc80690d8742e5ceb9803cf8
#
_cell.length_a   1.000
_cell.length_b   1.000
_cell.length_c   1.000
_cell.angle_alpha   90.00
_cell.angle_beta   90.00
_cell.angle_gamma   90.00
#
_symmetry.space_group_name_H-M   'P 1'
#
loop_
_entity.id
_entity.type
_entity.pdbx_description
1 polymer ?
#
loop_
_entity_poly.entity_id
_entity_poly.type
_entity_poly.pdbx_seq_one_letter_code
_entity_poly.pdbx_strand_id
1 'polypeptide(L)'
;MIWKPPTSRRFRRWAGAAALGLALGGAGACAQTPSAPPTPAACRVPAFEEAARINAASLNTLVWAPFRRAEIGWEVYAPLVARDLRTRCGPTTSRFAQLLAGYQKQARMKGTGEMDVDTFNHFKGVWQERRPFVMVNVKGICPDPPDPATLAVAAPAESYGGKTIPARPGALDAYRRMAEAARRESPAIRADPRNLTIFSGFRAPDADDVRCLTDGNCDGVARATCSAHRTGLAFDLYVGEAPGFKPDSSADPNRLFMTKTPTYAWLLANAGRYGFVNYPFEPWHWEWIGQAP
;
A
#
# COMPACT_ATOMS: atom_id res chain seq x y z
N MET A 1 26.38 15.53 7.79
CA MET A 1 26.92 14.17 7.89
C MET A 1 26.63 13.45 6.59
N ILE A 2 27.67 13.15 5.80
CA ILE A 2 27.56 12.57 4.45
C ILE A 2 27.52 11.05 4.60
N TRP A 3 26.42 10.43 4.23
CA TRP A 3 26.23 8.99 4.25
C TRP A 3 26.89 8.36 3.01
N LYS A 4 27.81 7.38 3.20
CA LYS A 4 28.42 6.58 2.13
C LYS A 4 27.67 5.25 2.02
N PRO A 5 27.27 4.81 0.81
CA PRO A 5 26.65 3.50 0.61
C PRO A 5 27.70 2.37 0.68
N PRO A 6 27.30 1.16 1.07
CA PRO A 6 28.20 0.00 1.11
C PRO A 6 28.50 -0.55 -0.29
N THR A 7 29.76 -0.96 -0.49
CA THR A 7 30.33 -1.45 -1.73
C THR A 7 29.72 -2.81 -2.18
N SER A 8 29.44 -2.89 -3.48
CA SER A 8 28.92 -4.07 -4.17
C SER A 8 29.86 -5.28 -4.10
N ARG A 9 29.38 -6.42 -3.62
CA ARG A 9 30.04 -7.73 -3.78
C ARG A 9 29.76 -8.29 -5.19
N ARG A 10 30.85 -8.57 -5.91
CA ARG A 10 30.85 -9.24 -7.21
C ARG A 10 30.30 -10.67 -7.12
N PHE A 11 29.24 -10.98 -7.85
CA PHE A 11 28.79 -12.34 -8.07
C PHE A 11 29.65 -13.02 -9.14
N ARG A 12 30.29 -14.13 -8.78
CA ARG A 12 30.98 -15.01 -9.70
C ARG A 12 29.96 -15.75 -10.58
N ARG A 13 30.12 -15.67 -11.88
CA ARG A 13 29.42 -16.48 -12.88
C ARG A 13 29.96 -17.91 -12.83
N TRP A 14 29.10 -18.89 -12.60
CA TRP A 14 29.36 -20.29 -12.92
C TRP A 14 28.61 -20.63 -14.21
N ALA A 15 29.37 -21.04 -15.23
CA ALA A 15 28.84 -21.64 -16.44
C ALA A 15 28.74 -23.16 -16.18
N GLY A 16 27.58 -23.72 -16.34
CA GLY A 16 27.32 -25.15 -16.32
C GLY A 16 26.36 -25.50 -17.45
N ALA A 17 26.78 -26.48 -18.25
CA ALA A 17 26.21 -26.90 -19.51
C ALA A 17 24.84 -27.58 -19.40
N ALA A 18 24.14 -27.55 -20.53
CA ALA A 18 22.80 -28.04 -20.79
C ALA A 18 22.61 -29.53 -20.69
N ALA A 19 21.42 -29.96 -20.23
CA ALA A 19 20.79 -31.22 -20.66
C ALA A 19 19.29 -30.92 -20.89
N LEU A 20 18.83 -31.08 -22.15
CA LEU A 20 17.43 -31.05 -22.53
C LEU A 20 16.71 -32.26 -21.92
N GLY A 21 15.71 -31.98 -21.10
CA GLY A 21 14.69 -32.94 -20.71
C GLY A 21 13.32 -32.26 -20.87
N LEU A 22 12.59 -32.59 -21.95
CA LEU A 22 11.17 -32.21 -22.09
C LEU A 22 10.36 -33.03 -21.09
N ALA A 23 9.95 -32.38 -19.99
CA ALA A 23 8.87 -32.85 -19.15
C ALA A 23 7.73 -31.87 -19.26
N LEU A 24 6.66 -32.25 -19.96
CA LEU A 24 5.34 -31.63 -19.93
C LEU A 24 4.74 -31.84 -18.54
N GLY A 25 5.11 -31.00 -17.59
CA GLY A 25 4.50 -30.90 -16.27
C GLY A 25 3.52 -29.75 -16.26
N GLY A 26 2.23 -30.03 -16.30
CA GLY A 26 1.19 -29.04 -16.07
C GLY A 26 1.38 -28.40 -14.68
N ALA A 27 1.83 -27.17 -14.65
CA ALA A 27 1.85 -26.36 -13.43
C ALA A 27 0.39 -26.02 -13.06
N GLY A 28 -0.24 -26.90 -12.28
CA GLY A 28 -1.43 -26.55 -11.54
C GLY A 28 -1.11 -25.39 -10.60
N ALA A 29 -1.57 -24.20 -10.94
CA ALA A 29 -1.57 -23.07 -10.01
C ALA A 29 -2.41 -23.48 -8.81
N CYS A 30 -1.77 -23.86 -7.71
CA CYS A 30 -2.43 -24.04 -6.42
C CYS A 30 -3.02 -22.68 -6.04
N ALA A 31 -4.32 -22.50 -6.28
CA ALA A 31 -5.10 -21.44 -5.68
C ALA A 31 -4.96 -21.61 -4.15
N GLN A 32 -4.20 -20.72 -3.51
CA GLN A 32 -4.13 -20.69 -2.06
C GLN A 32 -5.50 -20.27 -1.55
N THR A 33 -6.28 -21.22 -1.09
CA THR A 33 -7.50 -20.95 -0.32
C THR A 33 -7.15 -20.00 0.82
N PRO A 34 -7.96 -18.93 1.05
CA PRO A 34 -7.75 -18.06 2.18
C PRO A 34 -7.75 -18.92 3.46
N SER A 35 -6.60 -19.05 4.10
CA SER A 35 -6.51 -19.83 5.32
C SER A 35 -7.42 -19.22 6.39
N ALA A 36 -8.13 -20.05 7.15
CA ALA A 36 -9.02 -19.59 8.24
C ALA A 36 -8.33 -18.61 9.19
N PRO A 37 -9.04 -17.66 9.83
CA PRO A 37 -8.45 -16.77 10.80
C PRO A 37 -7.75 -17.58 11.91
N PRO A 38 -6.63 -17.08 12.47
CA PRO A 38 -5.92 -17.80 13.53
C PRO A 38 -6.82 -17.96 14.74
N THR A 39 -6.71 -19.09 15.44
CA THR A 39 -7.43 -19.30 16.70
C THR A 39 -6.95 -18.29 17.76
N PRO A 40 -7.79 -17.91 18.72
CA PRO A 40 -7.38 -17.05 19.85
C PRO A 40 -6.12 -17.56 20.55
N ALA A 41 -5.98 -18.88 20.73
CA ALA A 41 -4.80 -19.50 21.33
C ALA A 41 -3.52 -19.27 20.51
N ALA A 42 -3.59 -19.30 19.17
CA ALA A 42 -2.44 -19.04 18.30
C ALA A 42 -1.94 -17.58 18.37
N CYS A 43 -2.79 -16.65 18.82
CA CYS A 43 -2.44 -15.24 18.96
C CYS A 43 -2.03 -14.86 20.41
N ARG A 44 -1.85 -15.84 21.29
CA ARG A 44 -1.49 -15.61 22.69
C ARG A 44 -0.03 -15.93 22.97
N VAL A 45 0.66 -14.99 23.63
CA VAL A 45 2.05 -15.12 24.12
C VAL A 45 2.15 -14.42 25.48
N PRO A 46 2.11 -15.15 26.60
CA PRO A 46 1.99 -14.58 27.95
C PRO A 46 3.01 -13.46 28.25
N ALA A 47 4.24 -13.60 27.80
CA ALA A 47 5.31 -12.62 28.04
C ALA A 47 5.04 -11.23 27.40
N PHE A 48 4.05 -11.11 26.51
CA PHE A 48 3.73 -9.87 25.78
C PHE A 48 2.30 -9.37 26.04
N GLU A 49 1.62 -9.87 27.08
CA GLU A 49 0.24 -9.46 27.39
C GLU A 49 0.18 -7.98 27.83
N GLU A 50 1.19 -7.48 28.52
CA GLU A 50 1.24 -6.07 28.92
C GLU A 50 1.44 -5.16 27.70
N ALA A 51 2.36 -5.47 26.80
CA ALA A 51 2.53 -4.72 25.57
C ALA A 51 1.25 -4.75 24.69
N ALA A 52 0.56 -5.89 24.65
CA ALA A 52 -0.72 -6.00 23.95
C ALA A 52 -1.80 -5.09 24.56
N ARG A 53 -1.85 -4.99 25.90
CA ARG A 53 -2.75 -4.10 26.60
C ARG A 53 -2.46 -2.62 26.30
N ILE A 54 -1.17 -2.25 26.25
CA ILE A 54 -0.74 -0.90 25.86
C ILE A 54 -1.12 -0.62 24.40
N ASN A 55 -0.90 -1.57 23.49
CA ASN A 55 -1.31 -1.45 22.09
C ASN A 55 -2.82 -1.30 21.96
N ALA A 56 -3.62 -2.06 22.73
CA ALA A 56 -5.07 -1.94 22.73
C ALA A 56 -5.54 -0.55 23.20
N ALA A 57 -4.88 0.00 24.22
CA ALA A 57 -5.20 1.34 24.71
C ALA A 57 -4.81 2.42 23.69
N SER A 58 -3.61 2.34 23.10
CA SER A 58 -3.09 3.35 22.15
C SER A 58 -3.74 3.29 20.77
N LEU A 59 -4.32 2.15 20.38
CA LEU A 59 -4.88 1.90 19.05
C LEU A 59 -5.85 3.00 18.59
N ASN A 60 -6.66 3.52 19.53
CA ASN A 60 -7.67 4.54 19.27
C ASN A 60 -7.44 5.85 20.03
N THR A 61 -6.33 5.98 20.77
CA THR A 61 -6.10 7.14 21.64
C THR A 61 -4.75 7.83 21.44
N LEU A 62 -3.82 7.23 20.71
CA LEU A 62 -2.53 7.85 20.43
C LEU A 62 -2.72 9.16 19.67
N VAL A 63 -2.36 10.29 20.28
CA VAL A 63 -2.39 11.61 19.62
C VAL A 63 -1.06 11.86 18.96
N TRP A 64 -1.07 12.07 17.65
CA TRP A 64 0.13 12.19 16.83
C TRP A 64 -0.09 12.92 15.51
N ALA A 65 0.96 13.03 14.67
CA ALA A 65 0.86 13.62 13.34
C ALA A 65 1.74 12.83 12.34
N PRO A 66 1.39 11.57 12.03
CA PRO A 66 2.26 10.65 11.28
C PRO A 66 2.61 11.14 9.88
N PHE A 67 1.71 11.88 9.22
CA PHE A 67 1.89 12.49 7.91
C PHE A 67 1.77 14.04 8.01
N ARG A 68 2.27 14.65 9.09
CA ARG A 68 2.16 16.10 9.38
C ARG A 68 0.71 16.58 9.52
N ARG A 69 -0.22 15.67 9.65
CA ARG A 69 -1.64 15.91 9.90
C ARG A 69 -2.01 15.28 11.24
N ALA A 70 -2.71 16.02 12.10
CA ALA A 70 -3.17 15.52 13.38
C ALA A 70 -4.12 14.33 13.18
N GLU A 71 -3.84 13.23 13.85
CA GLU A 71 -4.63 12.00 13.84
C GLU A 71 -4.74 11.46 15.26
N ILE A 72 -5.79 10.66 15.52
CA ILE A 72 -5.99 9.98 16.79
C ILE A 72 -6.03 8.48 16.51
N GLY A 73 -5.20 7.74 17.24
CA GLY A 73 -5.06 6.30 17.07
C GLY A 73 -4.23 5.91 15.83
N TRP A 74 -3.96 4.62 15.74
CA TRP A 74 -3.20 4.03 14.63
C TRP A 74 -3.92 2.85 13.96
N GLU A 75 -5.20 2.66 14.27
CA GLU A 75 -6.00 1.54 13.77
C GLU A 75 -6.06 1.53 12.22
N VAL A 76 -6.08 2.69 11.57
CA VAL A 76 -6.03 2.82 10.10
C VAL A 76 -4.81 2.13 9.50
N TYR A 77 -3.68 2.14 10.21
CA TYR A 77 -2.41 1.57 9.76
C TYR A 77 -2.18 0.13 10.21
N ALA A 78 -2.98 -0.36 11.13
CA ALA A 78 -2.81 -1.69 11.73
C ALA A 78 -2.75 -2.84 10.69
N PRO A 79 -3.55 -2.86 9.61
CA PRO A 79 -3.43 -3.87 8.56
C PRO A 79 -2.08 -3.84 7.82
N LEU A 80 -1.51 -2.66 7.56
CA LEU A 80 -0.18 -2.51 6.96
C LEU A 80 0.93 -3.05 7.88
N VAL A 81 0.85 -2.70 9.16
CA VAL A 81 1.79 -3.21 10.17
C VAL A 81 1.68 -4.73 10.28
N ALA A 82 0.46 -5.29 10.36
CA ALA A 82 0.23 -6.73 10.43
C ALA A 82 0.81 -7.47 9.21
N ARG A 83 0.66 -6.91 8.00
CA ARG A 83 1.26 -7.45 6.78
C ARG A 83 2.79 -7.52 6.89
N ASP A 84 3.44 -6.45 7.33
CA ASP A 84 4.90 -6.39 7.40
C ASP A 84 5.45 -7.25 8.57
N LEU A 85 4.68 -7.42 9.63
CA LEU A 85 4.95 -8.42 10.68
C LEU A 85 4.60 -9.86 10.25
N ARG A 86 4.03 -10.06 9.05
CA ARG A 86 3.59 -11.36 8.52
C ARG A 86 2.66 -12.09 9.48
N THR A 87 1.71 -11.39 10.07
CA THR A 87 0.78 -11.96 11.04
C THR A 87 -0.67 -11.69 10.65
N ARG A 88 -1.54 -12.59 11.08
CA ARG A 88 -3.00 -12.44 11.02
C ARG A 88 -3.59 -12.22 12.42
N CYS A 89 -2.75 -12.20 13.45
CA CYS A 89 -3.15 -11.81 14.80
C CYS A 89 -3.38 -10.30 14.84
N GLY A 90 -4.50 -9.89 15.44
CA GLY A 90 -4.87 -8.47 15.53
C GLY A 90 -3.92 -7.65 16.40
N PRO A 91 -3.93 -6.31 16.25
CA PRO A 91 -2.98 -5.40 16.90
C PRO A 91 -3.08 -5.40 18.44
N THR A 92 -4.17 -5.88 18.98
CA THR A 92 -4.43 -5.98 20.44
C THR A 92 -4.03 -7.32 21.06
N THR A 93 -3.37 -8.20 20.28
CA THR A 93 -2.97 -9.54 20.75
C THR A 93 -1.50 -9.58 21.15
N SER A 94 -1.17 -10.43 22.13
CA SER A 94 0.21 -10.58 22.61
C SER A 94 1.15 -11.23 21.58
N ARG A 95 0.64 -11.98 20.61
CA ARG A 95 1.44 -12.46 19.47
C ARG A 95 1.83 -11.33 18.53
N PHE A 96 0.92 -10.39 18.25
CA PHE A 96 1.24 -9.19 17.48
C PHE A 96 2.34 -8.38 18.19
N ALA A 97 2.19 -8.13 19.50
CA ALA A 97 3.18 -7.42 20.30
C ALA A 97 4.55 -8.12 20.30
N GLN A 98 4.60 -9.45 20.39
CA GLN A 98 5.84 -10.22 20.26
C GLN A 98 6.53 -9.98 18.91
N LEU A 99 5.77 -10.04 17.82
CA LEU A 99 6.31 -9.84 16.47
C LEU A 99 6.78 -8.41 16.26
N LEU A 100 6.04 -7.45 16.82
CA LEU A 100 6.44 -6.04 16.82
C LEU A 100 7.74 -5.83 17.58
N ALA A 101 7.93 -6.46 18.75
CA ALA A 101 9.20 -6.44 19.49
C ALA A 101 10.36 -7.02 18.67
N GLY A 102 10.11 -8.09 17.94
CA GLY A 102 11.08 -8.68 17.01
C GLY A 102 11.46 -7.71 15.88
N TYR A 103 10.49 -7.06 15.28
CA TYR A 103 10.69 -6.04 14.24
C TYR A 103 11.50 -4.84 14.77
N GLN A 104 11.13 -4.32 15.94
CA GLN A 104 11.85 -3.22 16.60
C GLN A 104 13.33 -3.55 16.81
N LYS A 105 13.64 -4.77 17.31
CA LYS A 105 15.03 -5.23 17.49
C LYS A 105 15.78 -5.30 16.15
N GLN A 106 15.16 -5.80 15.08
CA GLN A 106 15.76 -5.82 13.75
C GLN A 106 16.04 -4.41 13.22
N ALA A 107 15.18 -3.45 13.55
CA ALA A 107 15.34 -2.03 13.27
C ALA A 107 16.32 -1.32 14.24
N ARG A 108 17.01 -2.05 15.12
CA ARG A 108 17.91 -1.52 16.16
C ARG A 108 17.22 -0.59 17.17
N MET A 109 15.95 -0.82 17.40
CA MET A 109 15.14 -0.14 18.40
C MET A 109 15.01 -0.98 19.67
N LYS A 110 14.52 -0.39 20.76
CA LYS A 110 14.14 -1.15 21.95
C LYS A 110 12.94 -2.05 21.62
N GLY A 111 13.08 -3.36 21.77
CA GLY A 111 12.06 -4.34 21.44
C GLY A 111 10.96 -4.43 22.52
N THR A 112 10.16 -3.40 22.68
CA THR A 112 9.07 -3.32 23.66
C THR A 112 7.85 -4.12 23.25
N GLY A 113 7.58 -4.20 21.95
CA GLY A 113 6.33 -4.74 21.40
C GLY A 113 5.16 -3.75 21.46
N GLU A 114 5.43 -2.51 21.85
CA GLU A 114 4.46 -1.41 21.90
C GLU A 114 4.56 -0.56 20.66
N MET A 115 3.41 -0.16 20.09
CA MET A 115 3.38 0.81 19.00
C MET A 115 3.53 2.21 19.57
N ASP A 116 4.62 2.86 19.21
CA ASP A 116 4.90 4.25 19.50
C ASP A 116 5.20 5.04 18.21
N VAL A 117 5.40 6.35 18.37
CA VAL A 117 5.65 7.26 17.24
C VAL A 117 6.93 6.89 16.49
N ASP A 118 7.99 6.50 17.20
CA ASP A 118 9.28 6.15 16.60
C ASP A 118 9.18 4.84 15.80
N THR A 119 8.53 3.83 16.38
CA THR A 119 8.25 2.56 15.72
C THR A 119 7.43 2.78 14.44
N PHE A 120 6.40 3.60 14.51
CA PHE A 120 5.60 3.91 13.33
C PHE A 120 6.38 4.71 12.28
N ASN A 121 7.19 5.68 12.69
CA ASN A 121 8.05 6.44 11.77
C ASN A 121 9.02 5.53 11.02
N HIS A 122 9.52 4.48 11.68
CA HIS A 122 10.34 3.48 11.00
C HIS A 122 9.55 2.70 9.95
N PHE A 123 8.35 2.19 10.27
CA PHE A 123 7.47 1.57 9.27
C PHE A 123 7.17 2.51 8.11
N LYS A 124 6.80 3.75 8.41
CA LYS A 124 6.51 4.78 7.41
C LYS A 124 7.71 5.00 6.49
N GLY A 125 8.93 5.10 7.02
CA GLY A 125 10.16 5.21 6.23
C GLY A 125 10.30 4.06 5.24
N VAL A 126 10.19 2.82 5.72
CA VAL A 126 10.26 1.61 4.88
C VAL A 126 9.16 1.60 3.81
N TRP A 127 7.94 2.05 4.12
CA TRP A 127 6.86 2.12 3.13
C TRP A 127 7.12 3.19 2.07
N GLN A 128 7.63 4.35 2.45
CA GLN A 128 7.95 5.43 1.51
C GLN A 128 9.12 5.07 0.60
N GLU A 129 10.14 4.35 1.11
CA GLU A 129 11.27 3.87 0.30
C GLU A 129 10.86 2.89 -0.81
N ARG A 130 9.73 2.20 -0.65
CA ARG A 130 9.15 1.32 -1.69
C ARG A 130 8.49 2.06 -2.85
N ARG A 131 8.33 3.38 -2.75
CA ARG A 131 7.65 4.24 -3.72
C ARG A 131 8.68 5.03 -4.53
N PRO A 132 8.96 4.66 -5.80
CA PRO A 132 9.97 5.32 -6.63
C PRO A 132 9.71 6.82 -6.80
N PHE A 133 8.45 7.24 -6.91
CA PHE A 133 8.09 8.65 -6.96
C PHE A 133 8.62 9.41 -5.73
N VAL A 134 8.40 8.87 -4.52
CA VAL A 134 8.88 9.49 -3.28
C VAL A 134 10.40 9.56 -3.26
N MET A 135 11.10 8.51 -3.71
CA MET A 135 12.56 8.46 -3.72
C MET A 135 13.20 9.46 -4.69
N VAL A 136 12.46 9.91 -5.70
CA VAL A 136 12.87 11.01 -6.59
C VAL A 136 12.48 12.35 -5.98
N ASN A 137 11.28 12.47 -5.46
CA ASN A 137 10.72 13.72 -4.92
C ASN A 137 11.47 14.22 -3.67
N VAL A 138 11.93 13.33 -2.78
CA VAL A 138 12.74 13.72 -1.61
C VAL A 138 14.09 14.33 -1.97
N LYS A 139 14.55 14.19 -3.22
CA LYS A 139 15.74 14.85 -3.77
C LYS A 139 15.43 16.24 -4.35
N GLY A 140 14.20 16.73 -4.18
CA GLY A 140 13.74 17.99 -4.76
C GLY A 140 13.39 17.91 -6.25
N ILE A 141 13.26 16.69 -6.80
CA ILE A 141 12.94 16.47 -8.21
C ILE A 141 11.45 16.11 -8.31
N CYS A 142 10.69 16.89 -9.09
CA CYS A 142 9.37 16.51 -9.51
C CYS A 142 9.45 15.88 -10.90
N PRO A 143 9.11 14.59 -11.09
CA PRO A 143 9.19 13.93 -12.37
C PRO A 143 8.39 14.65 -13.45
N ASP A 144 8.90 14.72 -14.68
CA ASP A 144 8.17 15.24 -15.80
C ASP A 144 6.99 14.32 -16.16
N PRO A 145 5.84 14.88 -16.57
CA PRO A 145 4.73 14.08 -17.06
C PRO A 145 5.10 13.39 -18.38
N PRO A 146 4.55 12.20 -18.66
CA PRO A 146 4.65 11.60 -19.98
C PRO A 146 3.94 12.46 -21.03
N ASP A 147 4.36 12.33 -22.29
CA ASP A 147 3.57 12.87 -23.41
C ASP A 147 2.16 12.26 -23.38
N PRO A 148 1.09 13.07 -23.32
CA PRO A 148 -0.29 12.61 -23.32
C PRO A 148 -0.62 11.65 -24.48
N ALA A 149 0.01 11.80 -25.63
CA ALA A 149 -0.18 10.91 -26.78
C ALA A 149 0.31 9.47 -26.55
N THR A 150 1.16 9.27 -25.53
CA THR A 150 1.69 7.94 -25.16
C THR A 150 0.83 7.22 -24.10
N LEU A 151 -0.20 7.89 -23.57
CA LEU A 151 -1.07 7.32 -22.56
C LEU A 151 -2.17 6.45 -23.18
N ALA A 152 -2.47 5.34 -22.53
CA ALA A 152 -3.66 4.54 -22.79
C ALA A 152 -4.81 5.00 -21.89
N VAL A 153 -6.04 4.78 -22.33
CA VAL A 153 -7.25 5.11 -21.58
C VAL A 153 -7.88 3.83 -21.05
N ALA A 154 -8.28 3.85 -19.76
CA ALA A 154 -9.03 2.76 -19.15
C ALA A 154 -10.38 2.59 -19.84
N ALA A 155 -10.87 1.35 -19.99
CA ALA A 155 -12.19 1.09 -20.51
C ALA A 155 -13.28 1.65 -19.57
N PRO A 156 -14.47 2.01 -20.07
CA PRO A 156 -15.55 2.55 -19.23
C PRO A 156 -15.90 1.66 -18.02
N ALA A 157 -15.84 0.33 -18.17
CA ALA A 157 -16.08 -0.62 -17.09
C ALA A 157 -14.95 -0.68 -16.04
N GLU A 158 -13.77 -0.16 -16.37
CA GLU A 158 -12.62 -0.05 -15.47
C GLU A 158 -12.64 1.27 -14.67
N SER A 159 -13.50 2.21 -15.08
CA SER A 159 -13.56 3.58 -14.56
C SER A 159 -14.72 3.75 -13.58
N TYR A 160 -14.46 4.38 -12.45
CA TYR A 160 -15.50 4.77 -11.48
C TYR A 160 -16.31 5.94 -12.04
N GLY A 161 -17.62 5.73 -12.20
CA GLY A 161 -18.53 6.75 -12.73
C GLY A 161 -18.30 7.12 -14.20
N GLY A 162 -17.71 6.22 -15.01
CA GLY A 162 -17.54 6.42 -16.46
C GLY A 162 -16.55 7.52 -16.84
N LYS A 163 -15.64 7.92 -15.95
CA LYS A 163 -14.63 8.96 -16.22
C LYS A 163 -13.60 8.48 -17.24
N THR A 164 -13.05 9.40 -18.03
CA THR A 164 -11.87 9.14 -18.84
C THR A 164 -10.64 9.10 -17.93
N ILE A 165 -9.99 7.95 -17.86
CA ILE A 165 -8.82 7.70 -16.99
C ILE A 165 -7.61 7.37 -17.85
N PRO A 166 -6.73 8.34 -18.16
CA PRO A 166 -5.46 8.06 -18.83
C PRO A 166 -4.45 7.47 -17.84
N ALA A 167 -3.57 6.60 -18.35
CA ALA A 167 -2.45 6.04 -17.59
C ALA A 167 -1.36 5.55 -18.56
N ARG A 168 -0.14 5.28 -18.07
CA ARG A 168 0.87 4.59 -18.87
C ARG A 168 0.39 3.18 -19.23
N PRO A 169 0.58 2.71 -20.47
CA PRO A 169 0.08 1.42 -20.93
C PRO A 169 0.48 0.25 -20.05
N GLY A 170 1.77 0.19 -19.64
CA GLY A 170 2.27 -0.89 -18.77
C GLY A 170 1.61 -0.91 -17.38
N ALA A 171 1.33 0.26 -16.80
CA ALA A 171 0.62 0.37 -15.52
C ALA A 171 -0.84 -0.08 -15.65
N LEU A 172 -1.51 0.30 -16.74
CA LEU A 172 -2.90 -0.10 -17.01
C LEU A 172 -3.01 -1.62 -17.25
N ASP A 173 -2.07 -2.21 -17.97
CA ASP A 173 -2.02 -3.66 -18.18
C ASP A 173 -1.75 -4.43 -16.88
N ALA A 174 -0.86 -3.92 -16.02
CA ALA A 174 -0.63 -4.50 -14.70
C ALA A 174 -1.87 -4.42 -13.81
N TYR A 175 -2.58 -3.28 -13.84
CA TYR A 175 -3.85 -3.08 -13.16
C TYR A 175 -4.91 -4.11 -13.64
N ARG A 176 -5.06 -4.32 -14.94
CA ARG A 176 -6.02 -5.28 -15.52
C ARG A 176 -5.78 -6.69 -15.00
N ARG A 177 -4.53 -7.14 -15.04
CA ARG A 177 -4.16 -8.46 -14.49
C ARG A 177 -4.45 -8.56 -12.99
N MET A 178 -4.19 -7.49 -12.23
CA MET A 178 -4.47 -7.43 -10.79
C MET A 178 -5.99 -7.48 -10.52
N ALA A 179 -6.78 -6.65 -11.20
CA ALA A 179 -8.22 -6.56 -11.00
C ALA A 179 -8.94 -7.86 -11.41
N GLU A 180 -8.51 -8.50 -12.51
CA GLU A 180 -9.02 -9.81 -12.94
C GLU A 180 -8.74 -10.89 -11.88
N ALA A 181 -7.50 -10.96 -11.39
CA ALA A 181 -7.14 -11.91 -10.35
C ALA A 181 -7.93 -11.69 -9.05
N ALA A 182 -8.09 -10.43 -8.64
CA ALA A 182 -8.86 -10.08 -7.45
C ALA A 182 -10.33 -10.54 -7.56
N ARG A 183 -10.97 -10.28 -8.69
CA ARG A 183 -12.36 -10.72 -8.93
C ARG A 183 -12.48 -12.24 -9.01
N ARG A 184 -11.48 -12.93 -9.56
CA ARG A 184 -11.45 -14.39 -9.58
C ARG A 184 -11.24 -15.00 -8.19
N GLU A 185 -10.34 -14.44 -7.39
CA GLU A 185 -9.93 -14.98 -6.10
C GLU A 185 -10.85 -14.58 -4.93
N SER A 186 -11.57 -13.45 -5.04
CA SER A 186 -12.42 -12.92 -3.96
C SER A 186 -13.89 -12.76 -4.40
N PRO A 187 -14.80 -13.63 -3.88
CA PRO A 187 -16.23 -13.44 -4.10
C PRO A 187 -16.76 -12.08 -3.64
N ALA A 188 -16.23 -11.55 -2.55
CA ALA A 188 -16.64 -10.25 -2.01
C ALA A 188 -16.27 -9.09 -2.96
N ILE A 189 -15.11 -9.16 -3.62
CA ILE A 189 -14.71 -8.16 -4.62
C ILE A 189 -15.58 -8.28 -5.87
N ARG A 190 -15.87 -9.51 -6.31
CA ARG A 190 -16.70 -9.77 -7.49
C ARG A 190 -18.17 -9.35 -7.30
N ALA A 191 -18.68 -9.40 -6.06
CA ALA A 191 -20.07 -9.09 -5.74
C ALA A 191 -20.43 -7.61 -5.95
N ASP A 192 -19.46 -6.69 -5.85
CA ASP A 192 -19.67 -5.26 -6.12
C ASP A 192 -18.78 -4.85 -7.31
N PRO A 193 -19.36 -4.55 -8.49
CA PRO A 193 -18.60 -4.18 -9.68
C PRO A 193 -17.79 -2.88 -9.53
N ARG A 194 -18.11 -2.04 -8.54
CA ARG A 194 -17.36 -0.82 -8.24
C ARG A 194 -15.97 -1.14 -7.68
N ASN A 195 -15.80 -2.28 -7.00
CA ASN A 195 -14.53 -2.66 -6.40
C ASN A 195 -13.41 -2.66 -7.45
N LEU A 196 -12.32 -2.01 -7.11
CA LEU A 196 -11.13 -1.80 -7.93
C LEU A 196 -11.33 -0.93 -9.18
N THR A 197 -12.50 -0.32 -9.42
CA THR A 197 -12.61 0.68 -10.48
C THR A 197 -11.72 1.88 -10.17
N ILE A 198 -11.12 2.46 -11.22
CA ILE A 198 -10.18 3.58 -11.09
C ILE A 198 -10.96 4.88 -11.07
N PHE A 199 -10.83 5.68 -10.02
CA PHE A 199 -11.45 7.00 -9.98
C PHE A 199 -10.46 8.16 -10.22
N SER A 200 -9.15 7.86 -10.25
CA SER A 200 -8.10 8.80 -10.67
C SER A 200 -6.90 8.03 -11.22
N GLY A 201 -6.37 8.47 -12.36
CA GLY A 201 -5.15 7.99 -13.00
C GLY A 201 -4.18 9.13 -13.23
N PHE A 202 -3.68 9.29 -14.46
CA PHE A 202 -2.84 10.42 -14.83
C PHE A 202 -3.55 11.77 -14.60
N ARG A 203 -2.82 12.71 -14.03
CA ARG A 203 -3.20 14.11 -13.92
C ARG A 203 -2.08 14.99 -14.45
N ALA A 204 -2.43 15.92 -15.32
CA ALA A 204 -1.49 16.94 -15.77
C ALA A 204 -1.07 17.84 -14.58
N PRO A 205 0.15 18.42 -14.59
CA PRO A 205 0.66 19.23 -13.49
C PRO A 205 -0.26 20.40 -13.08
N ASP A 206 -0.84 21.09 -14.06
CA ASP A 206 -1.79 22.18 -13.83
C ASP A 206 -3.07 21.73 -13.12
N ALA A 207 -3.50 20.49 -13.35
CA ALA A 207 -4.66 19.94 -12.65
C ALA A 207 -4.37 19.68 -11.16
N ASP A 208 -3.13 19.30 -10.79
CA ASP A 208 -2.72 19.17 -9.38
C ASP A 208 -2.70 20.55 -8.70
N ASP A 209 -2.17 21.59 -9.37
CA ASP A 209 -2.15 22.96 -8.87
C ASP A 209 -3.58 23.49 -8.64
N VAL A 210 -4.47 23.34 -9.62
CA VAL A 210 -5.88 23.75 -9.49
C VAL A 210 -6.55 23.04 -8.32
N ARG A 211 -6.34 21.72 -8.15
CA ARG A 211 -6.96 20.96 -7.06
C ARG A 211 -6.52 21.45 -5.69
N CYS A 212 -5.23 21.65 -5.48
CA CYS A 212 -4.75 22.05 -4.17
C CYS A 212 -5.14 23.51 -3.84
N LEU A 213 -5.17 24.40 -4.83
CA LEU A 213 -5.63 25.78 -4.66
C LEU A 213 -7.14 25.85 -4.38
N THR A 214 -7.95 25.07 -5.12
CA THR A 214 -9.42 25.01 -4.94
C THR A 214 -9.79 24.46 -3.57
N ASP A 215 -9.09 23.44 -3.09
CA ASP A 215 -9.33 22.84 -1.78
C ASP A 215 -8.73 23.67 -0.63
N GLY A 216 -7.96 24.73 -0.93
CA GLY A 216 -7.22 25.52 0.05
C GLY A 216 -6.18 24.71 0.83
N ASN A 217 -5.68 23.64 0.22
CA ASN A 217 -4.81 22.66 0.86
C ASN A 217 -3.76 22.14 -0.11
N CYS A 218 -2.53 22.65 0.01
CA CYS A 218 -1.37 22.16 -0.74
C CYS A 218 -0.30 21.62 0.21
N ASP A 219 -0.71 20.92 1.29
CA ASP A 219 0.17 20.44 2.36
C ASP A 219 1.11 19.29 1.94
N GLY A 220 0.88 18.71 0.77
CA GLY A 220 1.67 17.60 0.24
C GLY A 220 1.33 16.24 0.84
N VAL A 221 0.22 16.13 1.58
CA VAL A 221 -0.29 14.85 2.14
C VAL A 221 -1.39 14.29 1.25
N ALA A 222 -2.55 14.96 1.20
CA ALA A 222 -3.68 14.57 0.36
C ALA A 222 -3.80 15.43 -0.90
N ARG A 223 -3.15 16.58 -0.92
CA ARG A 223 -3.03 17.47 -2.09
C ARG A 223 -1.59 17.95 -2.18
N ALA A 224 -1.06 18.00 -3.40
CA ALA A 224 0.30 18.46 -3.66
C ALA A 224 0.41 19.01 -5.08
N THR A 225 1.24 20.02 -5.28
CA THR A 225 1.60 20.54 -6.59
C THR A 225 2.46 19.55 -7.39
N CYS A 226 3.15 18.64 -6.69
CA CYS A 226 3.88 17.52 -7.28
C CYS A 226 3.31 16.20 -6.76
N SER A 227 2.48 15.54 -7.54
CA SER A 227 1.77 14.32 -7.21
C SER A 227 2.27 13.13 -8.02
N ALA A 228 2.22 11.91 -7.46
CA ALA A 228 2.56 10.68 -8.17
C ALA A 228 1.67 10.45 -9.42
N HIS A 229 0.47 11.00 -9.44
CA HIS A 229 -0.45 10.89 -10.59
C HIS A 229 0.09 11.54 -11.87
N ARG A 230 0.96 12.55 -11.76
CA ARG A 230 1.58 13.17 -12.94
C ARG A 230 2.47 12.22 -13.74
N THR A 231 2.92 11.13 -13.13
CA THR A 231 3.74 10.13 -13.81
C THR A 231 2.95 9.17 -14.70
N GLY A 232 1.61 9.11 -14.53
CA GLY A 232 0.75 8.12 -15.17
C GLY A 232 0.93 6.70 -14.61
N LEU A 233 1.61 6.55 -13.47
CA LEU A 233 1.90 5.27 -12.80
C LEU A 233 1.05 5.05 -11.54
N ALA A 234 0.35 6.08 -11.08
CA ALA A 234 -0.48 6.02 -9.89
C ALA A 234 -1.97 5.90 -10.24
N PHE A 235 -2.67 5.07 -9.46
CA PHE A 235 -4.11 4.86 -9.54
C PHE A 235 -4.75 5.06 -8.17
N ASP A 236 -5.87 5.77 -8.14
CA ASP A 236 -6.80 5.75 -7.03
C ASP A 236 -7.91 4.74 -7.35
N LEU A 237 -7.96 3.68 -6.55
CA LEU A 237 -8.86 2.54 -6.76
C LEU A 237 -10.02 2.59 -5.76
N TYR A 238 -11.23 2.28 -6.21
CA TYR A 238 -12.36 2.11 -5.30
C TYR A 238 -12.14 0.88 -4.40
N VAL A 239 -11.95 1.15 -3.11
CA VAL A 239 -11.79 0.12 -2.08
C VAL A 239 -12.95 0.09 -1.08
N GLY A 240 -13.99 0.87 -1.34
CA GLY A 240 -15.14 1.12 -0.48
C GLY A 240 -15.17 2.57 0.01
N GLU A 241 -16.25 2.93 0.67
CA GLU A 241 -16.46 4.25 1.28
C GLU A 241 -17.39 4.11 2.49
N ALA A 242 -17.14 4.86 3.54
CA ALA A 242 -18.04 4.91 4.70
C ALA A 242 -19.32 5.70 4.31
N PRO A 243 -20.47 5.40 4.94
CA PRO A 243 -21.70 6.14 4.68
C PRO A 243 -21.50 7.66 4.84
N GLY A 244 -21.91 8.40 3.83
CA GLY A 244 -21.80 9.88 3.81
C GLY A 244 -20.44 10.43 3.34
N PHE A 245 -19.49 9.57 3.00
CA PHE A 245 -18.20 9.99 2.45
C PHE A 245 -18.08 9.66 0.96
N LYS A 246 -17.16 10.35 0.30
CA LYS A 246 -16.73 10.03 -1.07
C LYS A 246 -15.53 9.06 -1.04
N PRO A 247 -15.27 8.30 -2.13
CA PRO A 247 -14.18 7.34 -2.18
C PRO A 247 -12.77 7.97 -2.08
N ASP A 248 -12.64 9.27 -2.31
CA ASP A 248 -11.40 10.04 -2.17
C ASP A 248 -11.32 10.89 -0.89
N SER A 249 -12.25 10.69 0.04
CA SER A 249 -12.26 11.42 1.31
C SER A 249 -11.17 10.90 2.25
N SER A 250 -10.25 11.80 2.61
CA SER A 250 -9.16 11.52 3.56
C SER A 250 -9.57 11.65 5.04
N ALA A 251 -10.87 11.80 5.33
CA ALA A 251 -11.38 11.80 6.70
C ALA A 251 -11.10 10.46 7.40
N ASP A 252 -10.67 10.52 8.65
CA ASP A 252 -10.26 9.34 9.42
C ASP A 252 -11.33 8.23 9.49
N PRO A 253 -12.64 8.52 9.69
CA PRO A 253 -13.66 7.49 9.66
C PRO A 253 -13.76 6.75 8.32
N ASN A 254 -13.58 7.47 7.20
CA ASN A 254 -13.61 6.88 5.87
C ASN A 254 -12.38 6.00 5.61
N ARG A 255 -11.20 6.49 5.95
CA ARG A 255 -9.94 5.73 5.85
C ARG A 255 -10.01 4.46 6.69
N LEU A 256 -10.50 4.56 7.94
CA LEU A 256 -10.67 3.42 8.84
C LEU A 256 -11.67 2.39 8.27
N PHE A 257 -12.78 2.84 7.70
CA PHE A 257 -13.73 1.95 7.02
C PHE A 257 -13.06 1.20 5.87
N MET A 258 -12.36 1.91 4.99
CA MET A 258 -11.66 1.35 3.83
C MET A 258 -10.65 0.26 4.22
N THR A 259 -9.89 0.48 5.30
CA THR A 259 -8.86 -0.48 5.73
C THR A 259 -9.44 -1.78 6.29
N LYS A 260 -10.75 -1.84 6.55
CA LYS A 260 -11.48 -3.03 7.01
C LYS A 260 -12.19 -3.78 5.88
N THR A 261 -12.15 -3.26 4.64
CA THR A 261 -12.84 -3.89 3.50
C THR A 261 -12.07 -5.12 2.99
N PRO A 262 -12.80 -6.12 2.45
CA PRO A 262 -12.17 -7.25 1.76
C PRO A 262 -11.29 -6.83 0.58
N THR A 263 -11.64 -5.75 -0.10
CA THR A 263 -10.91 -5.21 -1.25
C THR A 263 -9.53 -4.70 -0.82
N TYR A 264 -9.47 -3.89 0.23
CA TYR A 264 -8.18 -3.42 0.76
C TYR A 264 -7.34 -4.57 1.30
N ALA A 265 -7.95 -5.50 2.04
CA ALA A 265 -7.25 -6.68 2.56
C ALA A 265 -6.63 -7.52 1.43
N TRP A 266 -7.37 -7.72 0.31
CA TRP A 266 -6.84 -8.44 -0.85
C TRP A 266 -5.68 -7.68 -1.50
N LEU A 267 -5.82 -6.37 -1.70
CA LEU A 267 -4.76 -5.53 -2.26
C LEU A 267 -3.48 -5.58 -1.41
N LEU A 268 -3.59 -5.46 -0.08
CA LEU A 268 -2.43 -5.56 0.81
C LEU A 268 -1.67 -6.88 0.66
N ALA A 269 -2.40 -7.97 0.46
CA ALA A 269 -1.81 -9.30 0.33
C ALA A 269 -1.22 -9.57 -1.06
N ASN A 270 -1.78 -8.97 -2.13
CA ASN A 270 -1.56 -9.45 -3.49
C ASN A 270 -1.06 -8.38 -4.48
N ALA A 271 -1.31 -7.08 -4.26
CA ALA A 271 -0.99 -6.04 -5.24
C ALA A 271 0.51 -5.99 -5.61
N GLY A 272 1.38 -6.31 -4.66
CA GLY A 272 2.83 -6.43 -4.90
C GLY A 272 3.21 -7.48 -5.96
N ARG A 273 2.40 -8.53 -6.19
CA ARG A 273 2.60 -9.53 -7.27
C ARG A 273 2.46 -8.92 -8.66
N TYR A 274 1.76 -7.80 -8.76
CA TYR A 274 1.51 -7.06 -9.99
C TYR A 274 2.34 -5.77 -10.08
N GLY A 275 3.25 -5.57 -9.12
CA GLY A 275 4.14 -4.41 -9.06
C GLY A 275 3.48 -3.17 -8.48
N PHE A 276 2.43 -3.28 -7.67
CA PHE A 276 1.82 -2.13 -7.01
C PHE A 276 2.23 -2.01 -5.55
N VAL A 277 2.47 -0.77 -5.12
CA VAL A 277 2.73 -0.38 -3.73
C VAL A 277 1.70 0.66 -3.28
N ASN A 278 1.29 0.57 -2.02
CA ASN A 278 0.30 1.48 -1.43
C ASN A 278 0.95 2.75 -0.87
N TYR A 279 0.28 3.88 -0.98
CA TYR A 279 0.56 5.05 -0.16
C TYR A 279 -0.15 4.86 1.20
N PRO A 280 0.59 4.73 2.30
CA PRO A 280 0.00 4.32 3.58
C PRO A 280 -1.09 5.25 4.12
N PHE A 281 -1.00 6.55 3.83
CA PHE A 281 -2.01 7.52 4.26
C PHE A 281 -3.34 7.35 3.51
N GLU A 282 -3.31 6.91 2.24
CA GLU A 282 -4.48 6.78 1.38
C GLU A 282 -4.72 5.31 0.99
N PRO A 283 -5.70 4.62 1.61
CA PRO A 283 -5.99 3.21 1.31
C PRO A 283 -6.33 2.96 -0.16
N TRP A 284 -6.83 3.95 -0.87
CA TRP A 284 -7.18 3.88 -2.29
C TRP A 284 -6.01 4.09 -3.23
N HIS A 285 -4.89 4.73 -2.78
CA HIS A 285 -3.79 5.16 -3.65
C HIS A 285 -2.73 4.07 -3.82
N TRP A 286 -2.49 3.65 -5.06
CA TRP A 286 -1.57 2.59 -5.43
C TRP A 286 -0.67 3.01 -6.59
N GLU A 287 0.64 2.81 -6.45
CA GLU A 287 1.64 3.18 -7.45
C GLU A 287 2.26 1.94 -8.08
N TRP A 288 2.27 1.89 -9.42
CA TRP A 288 2.95 0.83 -10.15
C TRP A 288 4.44 1.12 -10.26
N ILE A 289 5.28 0.18 -9.85
CA ILE A 289 6.74 0.30 -9.77
C ILE A 289 7.47 -0.48 -10.88
N GLY A 290 6.76 -0.95 -11.89
CA GLY A 290 7.36 -1.68 -13.02
C GLY A 290 8.10 -0.79 -14.01
N GLN A 291 8.05 0.55 -13.83
CA GLN A 291 8.75 1.55 -14.61
C GLN A 291 9.18 2.71 -13.71
N ALA A 292 10.29 3.37 -14.05
CA ALA A 292 10.69 4.60 -13.37
C ALA A 292 9.67 5.74 -13.58
N PRO A 293 9.45 6.58 -12.57
CA PRO A 293 8.53 7.71 -12.65
C PRO A 293 8.98 8.80 -13.62
#